data_c0617f8eed2f62763583045e3d9b1e87
#
_entry.id   c0617f8eed2f62763583045e3d9b1e87
#
_cell.length_a   1.000
_cell.length_b   1.000
_cell.length_c   1.000
_cell.angle_alpha   90.00
_cell.angle_beta   90.00
_cell.angle_gamma   90.00
#
_symmetry.space_group_name_H-M   'P 1'
#
loop_
_entity.id
_entity.type
_entity.pdbx_description
1 polymer ?
#
loop_
_entity_poly.entity_id
_entity_poly.type
_entity_poly.pdbx_seq_one_letter_code
_entity_poly.pdbx_strand_id
1 'polypeptide(L)'
;MYKNLAAALAAACFSIPLVAQTPASTPSSSAAVTEPLKVGFVYVAPLTEAGWVRQHENARLALEKNLGARVKTTYVENVAEGADAERVIRDLAQQGHQLIFTPSFGYMEPTLKVAREFPGVKFESITGYKTAANVAVANARYYEGRYLAGIAAGRMSQSGVAGYVAGFPIPEVLQGINAFALGMRSVQPQAEVKVIWLNAWFDPPRERDAAMTLFNQNADVLAFHTGSTAVMRAAQERGKLAVAYHSDMRQTAPDAQLLAVTHQWADYYTQRARAVLQGDWKSGQLWGGIQEGMVRVGDFGPKVPQAVQKEVLARQQDVAAGRLKPFAAGAQPVRDNTGRVVIAARSALSDAQILGMNYLVQGVQGSLPGAQ
;
A
#
# COMPACT_ATOMS: atom_id res chain seq x y z
N MET A 1 13.07 -67.44 77.09
CA MET A 1 11.91 -68.11 77.77
C MET A 1 10.78 -68.21 76.77
N TYR A 2 10.50 -69.35 76.25
CA TYR A 2 9.23 -70.07 76.12
C TYR A 2 8.01 -69.16 75.62
N LYS A 3 7.16 -69.53 74.66
CA LYS A 3 6.66 -70.85 74.19
C LYS A 3 5.98 -70.64 72.82
N ASN A 4 6.08 -71.72 72.07
CA ASN A 4 5.27 -72.07 70.87
C ASN A 4 3.74 -71.95 71.10
N LEU A 5 3.00 -71.70 69.99
CA LEU A 5 1.94 -72.61 69.56
C LEU A 5 1.60 -72.43 68.08
N ALA A 6 1.57 -73.57 67.42
CA ALA A 6 1.11 -73.75 66.06
C ALA A 6 -0.42 -73.91 66.00
N ALA A 7 -1.10 -73.49 64.92
CA ALA A 7 -2.26 -74.24 64.43
C ALA A 7 -2.76 -73.72 63.08
N ALA A 8 -2.73 -74.62 62.14
CA ALA A 8 -3.76 -75.03 61.19
C ALA A 8 -4.14 -74.10 59.99
N LEU A 9 -3.79 -74.62 58.79
CA LEU A 9 -4.31 -74.32 57.47
C LEU A 9 -5.82 -74.45 57.35
N ALA A 10 -6.42 -73.53 56.68
CA ALA A 10 -7.63 -73.77 55.91
C ALA A 10 -7.51 -73.01 54.54
N ALA A 11 -7.30 -73.78 53.46
CA ALA A 11 -7.30 -73.26 52.10
C ALA A 11 -8.75 -73.02 51.66
N ALA A 12 -9.08 -71.78 51.34
CA ALA A 12 -10.31 -71.44 50.64
C ALA A 12 -9.98 -70.92 49.23
N CYS A 13 -10.25 -71.73 48.23
CA CYS A 13 -10.18 -71.35 46.81
C CYS A 13 -11.30 -70.34 46.50
N PHE A 14 -10.93 -69.09 46.32
CA PHE A 14 -11.82 -68.11 45.71
C PHE A 14 -11.52 -67.96 44.21
N SER A 15 -12.46 -68.45 43.38
CA SER A 15 -12.46 -68.25 41.92
C SER A 15 -12.82 -66.81 41.62
N ILE A 16 -11.88 -66.04 41.13
CA ILE A 16 -12.13 -64.65 40.66
C ILE A 16 -12.57 -64.75 39.22
N PRO A 17 -13.74 -64.20 38.81
CA PRO A 17 -14.13 -64.12 37.40
C PRO A 17 -13.24 -63.10 36.67
N LEU A 18 -12.58 -63.53 35.60
CA LEU A 18 -11.83 -62.68 34.65
C LEU A 18 -12.83 -61.80 33.91
N VAL A 19 -12.97 -60.53 34.32
CA VAL A 19 -13.73 -59.55 33.55
C VAL A 19 -12.84 -59.09 32.36
N ALA A 20 -13.23 -59.54 31.18
CA ALA A 20 -12.63 -59.05 29.93
C ALA A 20 -12.85 -57.56 29.83
N GLN A 21 -11.78 -56.75 29.95
CA GLN A 21 -11.77 -55.34 29.63
C GLN A 21 -11.82 -55.19 28.13
N THR A 22 -12.94 -54.76 27.58
CA THR A 22 -13.04 -54.20 26.21
C THR A 22 -12.13 -53.00 26.12
N PRO A 23 -11.26 -52.90 25.07
CA PRO A 23 -10.47 -51.68 24.89
C PRO A 23 -11.39 -50.50 24.62
N ALA A 24 -11.29 -49.50 25.45
CA ALA A 24 -11.95 -48.22 25.21
C ALA A 24 -11.46 -47.62 23.91
N SER A 25 -12.34 -47.55 22.91
CA SER A 25 -12.10 -46.83 21.70
C SER A 25 -11.89 -45.35 22.06
N THR A 26 -10.65 -44.88 21.99
CA THR A 26 -10.32 -43.44 21.99
C THR A 26 -11.10 -42.80 20.85
N PRO A 27 -11.89 -41.75 21.10
CA PRO A 27 -12.47 -41.01 20.00
C PRO A 27 -11.32 -40.34 19.27
N SER A 28 -11.06 -40.80 18.04
CA SER A 28 -10.22 -40.09 17.10
C SER A 28 -10.90 -38.76 16.86
N SER A 29 -10.38 -37.71 17.49
CA SER A 29 -10.73 -36.34 17.16
C SER A 29 -10.24 -36.08 15.73
N SER A 30 -11.07 -36.43 14.77
CA SER A 30 -10.95 -35.89 13.41
C SER A 30 -11.06 -34.38 13.58
N ALA A 31 -9.94 -33.68 13.58
CA ALA A 31 -9.91 -32.25 13.46
C ALA A 31 -10.73 -31.93 12.20
N ALA A 32 -11.91 -31.33 12.40
CA ALA A 32 -12.72 -30.89 11.28
C ALA A 32 -11.82 -30.00 10.40
N VAL A 33 -11.55 -30.45 9.18
CA VAL A 33 -10.85 -29.66 8.19
C VAL A 33 -11.79 -28.48 7.91
N THR A 34 -11.58 -27.37 8.63
CA THR A 34 -12.30 -26.14 8.35
C THR A 34 -11.92 -25.71 6.94
N GLU A 35 -12.92 -25.51 6.07
CA GLU A 35 -12.66 -25.03 4.71
C GLU A 35 -11.78 -23.76 4.76
N PRO A 36 -10.81 -23.61 3.84
CA PRO A 36 -9.95 -22.45 3.83
C PRO A 36 -10.77 -21.18 3.57
N LEU A 37 -10.41 -20.10 4.24
CA LEU A 37 -10.95 -18.77 4.00
C LEU A 37 -10.71 -18.38 2.53
N LYS A 38 -11.76 -18.14 1.77
CA LYS A 38 -11.65 -17.65 0.40
C LYS A 38 -11.48 -16.15 0.39
N VAL A 39 -10.35 -15.68 -0.18
CA VAL A 39 -9.98 -14.27 -0.24
C VAL A 39 -9.90 -13.81 -1.70
N GLY A 40 -10.68 -12.79 -2.05
CA GLY A 40 -10.70 -12.21 -3.41
C GLY A 40 -9.87 -10.93 -3.51
N PHE A 41 -9.30 -10.68 -4.69
CA PHE A 41 -8.59 -9.47 -5.03
C PHE A 41 -9.03 -8.96 -6.40
N VAL A 42 -9.27 -7.64 -6.51
CA VAL A 42 -9.70 -7.01 -7.77
C VAL A 42 -8.67 -5.97 -8.18
N TYR A 43 -7.96 -6.19 -9.28
CA TYR A 43 -6.88 -5.31 -9.73
C TYR A 43 -7.32 -4.43 -10.90
N VAL A 44 -7.01 -3.12 -10.79
CA VAL A 44 -7.45 -2.07 -11.73
C VAL A 44 -6.71 -2.09 -13.07
N ALA A 45 -5.59 -2.77 -13.16
CA ALA A 45 -4.75 -2.86 -14.34
C ALA A 45 -4.19 -4.29 -14.49
N PRO A 46 -3.55 -4.62 -15.62
CA PRO A 46 -2.87 -5.89 -15.79
C PRO A 46 -1.74 -6.09 -14.78
N LEU A 47 -1.47 -7.34 -14.43
CA LEU A 47 -0.36 -7.72 -13.58
C LEU A 47 0.95 -7.66 -14.39
N THR A 48 1.70 -6.61 -14.17
CA THR A 48 3.00 -6.35 -14.81
C THR A 48 4.17 -6.68 -13.87
N GLU A 49 5.42 -6.49 -14.33
CA GLU A 49 6.64 -6.76 -13.56
C GLU A 49 6.83 -5.84 -12.36
N ALA A 50 6.25 -4.64 -12.35
CA ALA A 50 6.36 -3.63 -11.29
C ALA A 50 5.11 -2.73 -11.27
N GLY A 51 5.03 -1.82 -10.30
CA GLY A 51 3.96 -0.84 -10.19
C GLY A 51 2.90 -1.22 -9.16
N TRP A 52 1.77 -0.53 -9.21
CA TRP A 52 0.68 -0.63 -8.22
C TRP A 52 0.17 -2.05 -8.06
N VAL A 53 -0.30 -2.66 -9.14
CA VAL A 53 -0.90 -4.01 -9.10
C VAL A 53 0.12 -5.04 -8.64
N ARG A 54 1.38 -4.97 -9.12
CA ARG A 54 2.44 -5.88 -8.67
C ARG A 54 2.67 -5.81 -7.16
N GLN A 55 2.61 -4.63 -6.58
CA GLN A 55 2.82 -4.48 -5.14
C GLN A 55 1.70 -5.10 -4.31
N HIS A 56 0.46 -5.01 -4.77
CA HIS A 56 -0.68 -5.69 -4.14
C HIS A 56 -0.65 -7.21 -4.36
N GLU A 57 -0.20 -7.67 -5.52
CA GLU A 57 0.03 -9.09 -5.79
C GLU A 57 1.11 -9.67 -4.88
N ASN A 58 2.22 -8.96 -4.69
CA ASN A 58 3.26 -9.37 -3.74
C ASN A 58 2.69 -9.52 -2.32
N ALA A 59 1.78 -8.66 -1.92
CA ALA A 59 1.09 -8.76 -0.63
C ALA A 59 0.11 -9.94 -0.57
N ARG A 60 -0.61 -10.24 -1.66
CA ARG A 60 -1.46 -11.44 -1.77
C ARG A 60 -0.63 -12.72 -1.62
N LEU A 61 0.49 -12.82 -2.34
CA LEU A 61 1.41 -13.97 -2.25
C LEU A 61 2.01 -14.11 -0.84
N ALA A 62 2.35 -12.99 -0.19
CA ALA A 62 2.83 -13.01 1.19
C ALA A 62 1.73 -13.48 2.16
N LEU A 63 0.49 -13.07 1.97
CA LEU A 63 -0.67 -13.53 2.74
C LEU A 63 -0.81 -15.06 2.61
N GLU A 64 -0.78 -15.61 1.38
CA GLU A 64 -0.82 -17.06 1.17
C GLU A 64 0.33 -17.78 1.88
N LYS A 65 1.55 -17.27 1.73
CA LYS A 65 2.72 -17.82 2.40
C LYS A 65 2.58 -17.81 3.93
N ASN A 66 2.07 -16.72 4.50
CA ASN A 66 1.97 -16.53 5.95
C ASN A 66 0.84 -17.35 6.59
N LEU A 67 -0.23 -17.64 5.85
CA LEU A 67 -1.42 -18.32 6.37
C LEU A 67 -1.54 -19.78 5.86
N GLY A 68 -0.83 -20.14 4.80
CA GLY A 68 -0.77 -21.49 4.25
C GLY A 68 -2.15 -22.04 3.89
N ALA A 69 -2.41 -23.30 4.23
CA ALA A 69 -3.65 -24.01 3.90
C ALA A 69 -4.92 -23.40 4.52
N ARG A 70 -4.81 -22.42 5.41
CA ARG A 70 -5.97 -21.74 6.03
C ARG A 70 -6.66 -20.75 5.10
N VAL A 71 -6.03 -20.39 3.98
CA VAL A 71 -6.57 -19.44 3.01
C VAL A 71 -6.47 -19.99 1.60
N LYS A 72 -7.40 -19.56 0.75
CA LYS A 72 -7.34 -19.75 -0.70
C LYS A 72 -7.61 -18.41 -1.36
N THR A 73 -6.66 -17.88 -2.12
CA THR A 73 -6.84 -16.59 -2.78
C THR A 73 -7.21 -16.72 -4.25
N THR A 74 -7.95 -15.74 -4.75
CA THR A 74 -8.31 -15.57 -6.15
C THR A 74 -8.10 -14.10 -6.51
N TYR A 75 -7.58 -13.79 -7.69
CA TYR A 75 -7.55 -12.42 -8.18
C TYR A 75 -8.19 -12.31 -9.57
N VAL A 76 -8.69 -11.12 -9.86
CA VAL A 76 -9.17 -10.72 -11.20
C VAL A 76 -8.46 -9.43 -11.55
N GLU A 77 -7.75 -9.42 -12.66
CA GLU A 77 -6.97 -8.26 -13.10
C GLU A 77 -7.64 -7.51 -14.25
N ASN A 78 -7.14 -6.29 -14.52
CA ASN A 78 -7.59 -5.42 -15.61
C ASN A 78 -9.10 -5.12 -15.54
N VAL A 79 -9.59 -4.86 -14.34
CA VAL A 79 -11.00 -4.53 -14.09
C VAL A 79 -11.15 -3.01 -14.08
N ALA A 80 -11.95 -2.48 -14.99
CA ALA A 80 -12.23 -1.05 -15.02
C ALA A 80 -13.03 -0.59 -13.79
N GLU A 81 -12.77 0.64 -13.33
CA GLU A 81 -13.55 1.25 -12.26
C GLU A 81 -15.02 1.45 -12.67
N GLY A 82 -15.93 1.52 -11.71
CA GLY A 82 -17.36 1.69 -11.96
C GLY A 82 -18.11 0.37 -12.11
N ALA A 83 -18.87 0.18 -13.19
CA ALA A 83 -19.78 -0.95 -13.36
C ALA A 83 -19.07 -2.31 -13.43
N ASP A 84 -17.92 -2.38 -14.07
CA ASP A 84 -17.14 -3.62 -14.15
C ASP A 84 -16.60 -4.04 -12.77
N ALA A 85 -16.10 -3.08 -11.99
CA ALA A 85 -15.68 -3.35 -10.62
C ALA A 85 -16.85 -3.86 -9.77
N GLU A 86 -18.03 -3.22 -9.86
CA GLU A 86 -19.23 -3.67 -9.15
C GLU A 86 -19.59 -5.11 -9.51
N ARG A 87 -19.58 -5.44 -10.80
CA ARG A 87 -19.88 -6.79 -11.29
C ARG A 87 -18.87 -7.81 -10.74
N VAL A 88 -17.57 -7.55 -10.87
CA VAL A 88 -16.51 -8.49 -10.45
C VAL A 88 -16.50 -8.68 -8.93
N ILE A 89 -16.69 -7.62 -8.15
CA ILE A 89 -16.76 -7.70 -6.68
C ILE A 89 -17.98 -8.54 -6.27
N ARG A 90 -19.13 -8.35 -6.92
CA ARG A 90 -20.35 -9.16 -6.70
C ARG A 90 -20.13 -10.63 -7.06
N ASP A 91 -19.51 -10.91 -8.20
CA ASP A 91 -19.22 -12.27 -8.65
C ASP A 91 -18.33 -13.01 -7.64
N LEU A 92 -17.31 -12.36 -7.11
CA LEU A 92 -16.46 -12.94 -6.06
C LEU A 92 -17.25 -13.21 -4.77
N ALA A 93 -18.13 -12.30 -4.34
CA ALA A 93 -18.98 -12.51 -3.17
C ALA A 93 -19.95 -13.67 -3.36
N GLN A 94 -20.57 -13.79 -4.54
CA GLN A 94 -21.47 -14.90 -4.91
C GLN A 94 -20.74 -16.25 -4.96
N GLN A 95 -19.45 -16.27 -5.34
CA GLN A 95 -18.61 -17.47 -5.33
C GLN A 95 -18.14 -17.88 -3.92
N GLY A 96 -18.62 -17.18 -2.88
CA GLY A 96 -18.36 -17.50 -1.48
C GLY A 96 -17.01 -16.97 -0.96
N HIS A 97 -16.45 -15.93 -1.58
CA HIS A 97 -15.32 -15.22 -0.98
C HIS A 97 -15.80 -14.45 0.26
N GLN A 98 -15.12 -14.65 1.37
CA GLN A 98 -15.51 -14.12 2.69
C GLN A 98 -14.76 -12.82 3.03
N LEU A 99 -13.63 -12.56 2.33
CA LEU A 99 -12.85 -11.34 2.42
C LEU A 99 -12.46 -10.91 1.00
N ILE A 100 -12.72 -9.65 0.64
CA ILE A 100 -12.42 -9.13 -0.70
C ILE A 100 -11.65 -7.81 -0.58
N PHE A 101 -10.46 -7.76 -1.16
CA PHE A 101 -9.63 -6.56 -1.27
C PHE A 101 -9.88 -5.87 -2.62
N THR A 102 -10.09 -4.56 -2.57
CA THR A 102 -10.41 -3.74 -3.75
C THR A 102 -9.44 -2.55 -3.84
N PRO A 103 -8.18 -2.78 -4.29
CA PRO A 103 -7.12 -1.78 -4.30
C PRO A 103 -7.21 -0.82 -5.50
N SER A 104 -8.19 0.07 -5.48
CA SER A 104 -8.26 1.27 -6.31
C SER A 104 -9.21 2.30 -5.71
N PHE A 105 -8.92 3.60 -5.91
CA PHE A 105 -9.76 4.69 -5.43
C PHE A 105 -11.20 4.61 -5.98
N GLY A 106 -11.36 4.38 -7.27
CA GLY A 106 -12.66 4.28 -7.92
C GLY A 106 -13.43 2.99 -7.61
N TYR A 107 -12.83 2.05 -6.86
CA TYR A 107 -13.53 0.85 -6.38
C TYR A 107 -14.34 1.09 -5.11
N MET A 108 -14.18 2.23 -4.42
CA MET A 108 -14.86 2.49 -3.14
C MET A 108 -16.38 2.42 -3.26
N GLU A 109 -16.99 3.16 -4.18
CA GLU A 109 -18.45 3.17 -4.34
C GLU A 109 -19.02 1.82 -4.82
N PRO A 110 -18.43 1.12 -5.84
CA PRO A 110 -18.74 -0.24 -6.16
C PRO A 110 -18.68 -1.20 -4.97
N THR A 111 -17.62 -1.12 -4.16
CA THR A 111 -17.44 -1.95 -2.96
C THR A 111 -18.56 -1.70 -1.94
N LEU A 112 -18.88 -0.44 -1.64
CA LEU A 112 -19.94 -0.06 -0.71
C LEU A 112 -21.31 -0.53 -1.19
N LYS A 113 -21.57 -0.51 -2.51
CA LYS A 113 -22.81 -0.96 -3.08
C LYS A 113 -22.97 -2.49 -2.92
N VAL A 114 -21.95 -3.25 -3.30
CA VAL A 114 -21.97 -4.72 -3.17
C VAL A 114 -21.98 -5.16 -1.71
N ALA A 115 -21.28 -4.44 -0.82
CA ALA A 115 -21.25 -4.77 0.60
C ALA A 115 -22.63 -4.76 1.27
N ARG A 116 -23.56 -3.92 0.79
CA ARG A 116 -24.96 -3.90 1.28
C ARG A 116 -25.71 -5.16 0.88
N GLU A 117 -25.38 -5.77 -0.27
CA GLU A 117 -26.00 -7.00 -0.76
C GLU A 117 -25.45 -8.24 -0.03
N PHE A 118 -24.21 -8.18 0.49
CA PHE A 118 -23.51 -9.29 1.12
C PHE A 118 -23.02 -8.96 2.53
N PRO A 119 -23.89 -8.79 3.53
CA PRO A 119 -23.51 -8.33 4.88
C PRO A 119 -22.58 -9.30 5.62
N GLY A 120 -22.54 -10.57 5.23
CA GLY A 120 -21.62 -11.58 5.78
C GLY A 120 -20.19 -11.49 5.25
N VAL A 121 -19.99 -10.90 4.07
CA VAL A 121 -18.68 -10.74 3.44
C VAL A 121 -17.97 -9.50 3.99
N LYS A 122 -16.65 -9.58 4.19
CA LYS A 122 -15.80 -8.46 4.62
C LYS A 122 -15.08 -7.87 3.43
N PHE A 123 -15.05 -6.54 3.37
CA PHE A 123 -14.43 -5.81 2.27
C PHE A 123 -13.35 -4.86 2.79
N GLU A 124 -12.23 -4.82 2.09
CA GLU A 124 -11.10 -3.94 2.35
C GLU A 124 -10.92 -3.00 1.14
N SER A 125 -11.49 -1.80 1.24
CA SER A 125 -11.34 -0.77 0.21
C SER A 125 -10.01 -0.04 0.40
N ILE A 126 -9.04 -0.33 -0.44
CA ILE A 126 -7.72 0.31 -0.39
C ILE A 126 -7.79 1.62 -1.16
N THR A 127 -7.29 2.70 -0.54
CA THR A 127 -7.39 4.10 -0.97
C THR A 127 -8.80 4.72 -0.87
N GLY A 128 -9.78 3.96 -0.34
CA GLY A 128 -11.09 4.49 0.00
C GLY A 128 -11.06 5.40 1.25
N TYR A 129 -12.19 6.09 1.50
CA TYR A 129 -12.36 6.95 2.68
C TYR A 129 -13.74 6.80 3.34
N LYS A 130 -14.62 5.96 2.80
CA LYS A 130 -15.94 5.65 3.37
C LYS A 130 -15.97 4.22 3.90
N THR A 131 -16.40 4.04 5.14
CA THR A 131 -16.57 2.74 5.77
C THR A 131 -18.05 2.33 5.84
N ALA A 132 -18.29 1.04 6.07
CA ALA A 132 -19.59 0.48 6.44
C ALA A 132 -19.38 -0.63 7.47
N ALA A 133 -20.45 -1.24 7.98
CA ALA A 133 -20.36 -2.30 9.00
C ALA A 133 -19.44 -3.47 8.59
N ASN A 134 -19.39 -3.78 7.29
CA ASN A 134 -18.57 -4.83 6.69
C ASN A 134 -17.55 -4.30 5.66
N VAL A 135 -17.31 -2.99 5.62
CA VAL A 135 -16.28 -2.35 4.77
C VAL A 135 -15.30 -1.58 5.65
N ALA A 136 -14.05 -1.98 5.63
CA ALA A 136 -12.93 -1.20 6.16
C ALA A 136 -12.19 -0.49 5.03
N VAL A 137 -11.48 0.57 5.37
CA VAL A 137 -10.62 1.30 4.43
C VAL A 137 -9.20 1.37 4.94
N ALA A 138 -8.25 1.28 4.02
CA ALA A 138 -6.85 1.51 4.31
C ALA A 138 -6.21 2.37 3.23
N ASN A 139 -5.35 3.28 3.64
CA ASN A 139 -4.54 4.08 2.73
C ASN A 139 -3.16 4.32 3.36
N ALA A 140 -2.20 4.73 2.54
CA ALA A 140 -0.88 5.06 3.01
C ALA A 140 -0.56 6.55 2.83
N ARG A 141 0.30 7.09 3.71
CA ARG A 141 0.82 8.46 3.64
C ARG A 141 1.92 8.54 2.58
N TYR A 142 1.60 8.21 1.33
CA TYR A 142 2.56 8.18 0.21
C TYR A 142 3.34 9.48 0.09
N TYR A 143 2.72 10.60 0.44
CA TYR A 143 3.31 11.94 0.40
C TYR A 143 4.59 12.05 1.24
N GLU A 144 4.74 11.25 2.29
CA GLU A 144 5.96 11.23 3.11
C GLU A 144 7.16 10.78 2.26
N GLY A 145 6.99 9.67 1.53
CA GLY A 145 8.01 9.19 0.59
C GLY A 145 8.23 10.14 -0.58
N ARG A 146 7.16 10.81 -1.05
CA ARG A 146 7.27 11.79 -2.13
C ARG A 146 8.08 13.02 -1.73
N TYR A 147 7.93 13.49 -0.51
CA TYR A 147 8.75 14.59 0.02
C TYR A 147 10.24 14.23 0.01
N LEU A 148 10.57 13.03 0.47
CA LEU A 148 11.94 12.51 0.49
C LEU A 148 12.51 12.33 -0.92
N ALA A 149 11.68 11.84 -1.85
CA ALA A 149 12.03 11.75 -3.27
C ALA A 149 12.26 13.14 -3.88
N GLY A 150 11.50 14.14 -3.46
CA GLY A 150 11.71 15.53 -3.84
C GLY A 150 13.07 16.06 -3.38
N ILE A 151 13.50 15.77 -2.15
CA ILE A 151 14.85 16.12 -1.67
C ILE A 151 15.92 15.51 -2.58
N ALA A 152 15.81 14.21 -2.87
CA ALA A 152 16.75 13.54 -3.78
C ALA A 152 16.75 14.17 -5.18
N ALA A 153 15.56 14.47 -5.73
CA ALA A 153 15.41 15.14 -7.02
C ALA A 153 16.08 16.52 -7.02
N GLY A 154 15.88 17.32 -5.97
CA GLY A 154 16.51 18.64 -5.86
C GLY A 154 18.03 18.58 -5.73
N ARG A 155 18.58 17.53 -5.14
CA ARG A 155 20.04 17.31 -5.07
C ARG A 155 20.65 16.84 -6.39
N MET A 156 19.86 16.16 -7.22
CA MET A 156 20.34 15.53 -8.45
C MET A 156 19.98 16.31 -9.71
N SER A 157 18.96 17.17 -9.67
CA SER A 157 18.56 17.98 -10.81
C SER A 157 19.58 19.11 -11.08
N GLN A 158 20.03 19.19 -12.32
CA GLN A 158 20.90 20.26 -12.82
C GLN A 158 20.08 21.41 -13.40
N SER A 159 18.93 21.10 -14.02
CA SER A 159 18.05 22.09 -14.63
C SER A 159 17.19 22.85 -13.62
N GLY A 160 17.00 22.31 -12.43
CA GLY A 160 16.03 22.78 -11.45
C GLY A 160 14.59 22.48 -11.85
N VAL A 161 14.36 21.71 -12.91
CA VAL A 161 13.03 21.37 -13.42
C VAL A 161 12.79 19.86 -13.29
N ALA A 162 11.77 19.50 -12.53
CA ALA A 162 11.26 18.13 -12.52
C ALA A 162 9.93 18.04 -13.28
N GLY A 163 9.66 16.84 -13.82
CA GLY A 163 8.36 16.52 -14.40
C GLY A 163 7.58 15.57 -13.51
N TYR A 164 6.26 15.64 -13.56
CA TYR A 164 5.37 14.75 -12.84
C TYR A 164 4.25 14.25 -13.76
N VAL A 165 4.24 12.95 -14.04
CA VAL A 165 3.16 12.31 -14.81
C VAL A 165 2.10 11.84 -13.81
N ALA A 166 0.89 12.40 -13.89
CA ALA A 166 -0.17 12.21 -12.90
C ALA A 166 -1.41 11.54 -13.51
N GLY A 167 -2.04 10.64 -12.76
CA GLY A 167 -3.29 9.98 -13.15
C GLY A 167 -4.48 10.93 -13.05
N PHE A 168 -5.13 10.99 -11.91
CA PHE A 168 -6.31 11.80 -11.65
C PHE A 168 -6.04 12.88 -10.59
N PRO A 169 -6.72 14.04 -10.65
CA PRO A 169 -6.52 15.15 -9.70
C PRO A 169 -7.26 14.91 -8.38
N ILE A 170 -7.09 13.76 -7.77
CA ILE A 170 -7.64 13.42 -6.45
C ILE A 170 -6.70 13.87 -5.33
N PRO A 171 -7.18 14.05 -4.10
CA PRO A 171 -6.38 14.54 -2.98
C PRO A 171 -5.07 13.78 -2.77
N GLU A 172 -5.06 12.46 -2.88
CA GLU A 172 -3.86 11.62 -2.71
C GLU A 172 -2.77 11.97 -3.74
N VAL A 173 -3.16 12.19 -5.00
CA VAL A 173 -2.22 12.58 -6.07
C VAL A 173 -1.69 13.99 -5.85
N LEU A 174 -2.56 14.92 -5.43
CA LEU A 174 -2.17 16.30 -5.09
C LEU A 174 -1.20 16.33 -3.91
N GLN A 175 -1.44 15.52 -2.87
CA GLN A 175 -0.51 15.33 -1.75
C GLN A 175 0.87 14.90 -2.27
N GLY A 176 0.91 13.94 -3.18
CA GLY A 176 2.15 13.42 -3.76
C GLY A 176 2.93 14.48 -4.53
N ILE A 177 2.26 15.23 -5.42
CA ILE A 177 2.84 16.31 -6.21
C ILE A 177 3.37 17.42 -5.30
N ASN A 178 2.54 17.88 -4.37
CA ASN A 178 2.86 18.97 -3.47
C ASN A 178 4.02 18.62 -2.52
N ALA A 179 4.01 17.43 -1.95
CA ALA A 179 5.10 16.96 -1.09
C ALA A 179 6.41 16.84 -1.87
N PHE A 180 6.38 16.29 -3.09
CA PHE A 180 7.55 16.22 -3.96
C PHE A 180 8.12 17.61 -4.27
N ALA A 181 7.26 18.56 -4.66
CA ALA A 181 7.67 19.94 -4.92
C ALA A 181 8.26 20.62 -3.67
N LEU A 182 7.61 20.48 -2.51
CA LEU A 182 8.13 21.03 -1.25
C LEU A 182 9.46 20.40 -0.84
N GLY A 183 9.61 19.08 -1.02
CA GLY A 183 10.86 18.38 -0.78
C GLY A 183 11.98 18.86 -1.70
N MET A 184 11.71 19.00 -3.00
CA MET A 184 12.68 19.51 -3.98
C MET A 184 13.10 20.95 -3.67
N ARG A 185 12.14 21.82 -3.38
CA ARG A 185 12.38 23.23 -3.05
C ARG A 185 13.03 23.45 -1.70
N SER A 186 12.97 22.49 -0.79
CA SER A 186 13.69 22.58 0.50
C SER A 186 15.21 22.57 0.35
N VAL A 187 15.73 22.05 -0.76
CA VAL A 187 17.17 21.97 -1.07
C VAL A 187 17.56 22.75 -2.33
N GLN A 188 16.59 23.07 -3.18
CA GLN A 188 16.74 23.88 -4.39
C GLN A 188 15.56 24.85 -4.52
N PRO A 189 15.62 26.02 -3.82
CA PRO A 189 14.44 26.90 -3.61
C PRO A 189 13.74 27.40 -4.88
N GLN A 190 14.44 27.49 -6.00
CA GLN A 190 13.89 27.93 -7.29
C GLN A 190 13.40 26.79 -8.18
N ALA A 191 13.44 25.55 -7.67
CA ALA A 191 13.02 24.39 -8.44
C ALA A 191 11.54 24.48 -8.83
N GLU A 192 11.24 23.93 -10.01
CA GLU A 192 9.90 23.87 -10.60
C GLU A 192 9.50 22.41 -10.86
N VAL A 193 8.22 22.11 -10.69
CA VAL A 193 7.63 20.81 -11.02
C VAL A 193 6.54 21.02 -12.06
N LYS A 194 6.71 20.44 -13.24
CA LYS A 194 5.73 20.50 -14.34
C LYS A 194 4.86 19.24 -14.32
N VAL A 195 3.54 19.42 -14.35
CA VAL A 195 2.59 18.30 -14.25
C VAL A 195 1.87 18.07 -15.56
N ILE A 196 1.79 16.81 -15.99
CA ILE A 196 0.91 16.37 -17.09
C ILE A 196 -0.09 15.35 -16.54
N TRP A 197 -1.38 15.65 -16.71
CA TRP A 197 -2.49 14.80 -16.28
C TRP A 197 -2.92 13.85 -17.40
N LEU A 198 -3.04 12.55 -17.09
CA LEU A 198 -3.46 11.54 -18.06
C LEU A 198 -4.94 11.17 -17.96
N ASN A 199 -5.59 11.42 -16.83
CA ASN A 199 -6.92 10.90 -16.51
C ASN A 199 -7.01 9.37 -16.72
N ALA A 200 -5.96 8.66 -16.33
CA ALA A 200 -5.84 7.21 -16.35
C ALA A 200 -4.86 6.76 -15.27
N TRP A 201 -5.12 5.58 -14.66
CA TRP A 201 -4.17 4.95 -13.73
C TRP A 201 -3.09 4.15 -14.46
N PHE A 202 -3.41 3.61 -15.64
CA PHE A 202 -2.52 2.77 -16.41
C PHE A 202 -2.74 3.00 -17.91
N ASP A 203 -1.77 3.63 -18.57
CA ASP A 203 -1.76 3.88 -20.01
C ASP A 203 -0.31 4.04 -20.48
N PRO A 204 0.43 2.92 -20.67
CA PRO A 204 1.86 2.98 -20.97
C PRO A 204 2.24 3.87 -22.16
N PRO A 205 1.50 3.88 -23.29
CA PRO A 205 1.79 4.81 -24.38
C PRO A 205 1.69 6.28 -23.96
N ARG A 206 0.59 6.69 -23.33
CA ARG A 206 0.39 8.07 -22.88
C ARG A 206 1.33 8.46 -21.74
N GLU A 207 1.67 7.53 -20.83
CA GLU A 207 2.68 7.75 -19.79
C GLU A 207 4.06 8.06 -20.42
N ARG A 208 4.45 7.31 -21.46
CA ARG A 208 5.69 7.53 -22.20
C ARG A 208 5.68 8.89 -22.91
N ASP A 209 4.61 9.22 -23.63
CA ASP A 209 4.49 10.48 -24.35
C ASP A 209 4.54 11.70 -23.41
N ALA A 210 3.89 11.60 -22.25
CA ALA A 210 3.97 12.63 -21.20
C ALA A 210 5.40 12.77 -20.66
N ALA A 211 6.09 11.67 -20.40
CA ALA A 211 7.48 11.68 -19.96
C ALA A 211 8.40 12.36 -20.99
N MET A 212 8.26 12.00 -22.26
CA MET A 212 9.03 12.62 -23.36
C MET A 212 8.73 14.11 -23.51
N THR A 213 7.47 14.52 -23.36
CA THR A 213 7.07 15.93 -23.39
C THR A 213 7.72 16.71 -22.25
N LEU A 214 7.74 16.16 -21.03
CA LEU A 214 8.38 16.79 -19.87
C LEU A 214 9.89 16.92 -20.05
N PHE A 215 10.57 15.92 -20.61
CA PHE A 215 11.99 16.03 -20.96
C PHE A 215 12.26 17.12 -21.99
N ASN A 216 11.41 17.24 -23.02
CA ASN A 216 11.51 18.32 -24.01
C ASN A 216 11.24 19.71 -23.42
N GLN A 217 10.56 19.76 -22.27
CA GLN A 217 10.34 20.98 -21.50
C GLN A 217 11.42 21.23 -20.43
N ASN A 218 12.61 20.65 -20.60
CA ASN A 218 13.79 20.79 -19.75
C ASN A 218 13.73 20.09 -18.38
N ALA A 219 12.76 19.18 -18.15
CA ALA A 219 12.83 18.33 -16.96
C ALA A 219 14.01 17.35 -17.07
N ASP A 220 14.77 17.17 -16.02
CA ASP A 220 15.88 16.21 -15.96
C ASP A 220 15.67 15.11 -14.90
N VAL A 221 14.64 15.25 -14.07
CA VAL A 221 14.15 14.23 -13.15
C VAL A 221 12.63 14.11 -13.31
N LEU A 222 12.12 12.87 -13.39
CA LEU A 222 10.68 12.62 -13.40
C LEU A 222 10.20 11.95 -12.13
N ALA A 223 8.97 12.26 -11.74
CA ALA A 223 8.15 11.47 -10.84
C ALA A 223 6.82 11.13 -11.54
N PHE A 224 6.10 10.15 -11.04
CA PHE A 224 4.82 9.76 -11.63
C PHE A 224 3.89 9.14 -10.59
N HIS A 225 2.59 9.21 -10.84
CA HIS A 225 1.54 8.57 -10.06
C HIS A 225 0.60 7.82 -11.00
N THR A 226 1.19 6.89 -11.72
CA THR A 226 0.55 5.97 -12.66
C THR A 226 1.12 4.56 -12.41
N GLY A 227 0.53 3.56 -13.04
CA GLY A 227 0.77 2.16 -12.65
C GLY A 227 1.76 1.40 -13.53
N SER A 228 2.27 1.99 -14.64
CA SER A 228 3.18 1.28 -15.55
C SER A 228 4.64 1.63 -15.32
N THR A 229 5.52 0.93 -16.03
CA THR A 229 6.97 1.20 -16.04
C THR A 229 7.40 2.18 -17.15
N ALA A 230 6.45 2.73 -17.91
CA ALA A 230 6.75 3.49 -19.13
C ALA A 230 7.55 4.77 -18.86
N VAL A 231 7.27 5.49 -17.77
CA VAL A 231 8.03 6.69 -17.36
C VAL A 231 9.49 6.34 -17.05
N MET A 232 9.71 5.22 -16.34
CA MET A 232 11.06 4.75 -16.01
C MET A 232 11.85 4.35 -17.26
N ARG A 233 11.20 3.65 -18.20
CA ARG A 233 11.81 3.28 -19.49
C ARG A 233 12.15 4.51 -20.32
N ALA A 234 11.26 5.51 -20.38
CA ALA A 234 11.51 6.77 -21.07
C ALA A 234 12.72 7.54 -20.48
N ALA A 235 12.83 7.54 -19.14
CA ALA A 235 13.98 8.13 -18.45
C ALA A 235 15.29 7.39 -18.77
N GLN A 236 15.26 6.04 -18.80
CA GLN A 236 16.40 5.21 -19.18
C GLN A 236 16.86 5.52 -20.63
N GLU A 237 15.92 5.57 -21.57
CA GLU A 237 16.20 5.90 -22.99
C GLU A 237 16.85 7.29 -23.15
N ARG A 238 16.45 8.25 -22.33
CA ARG A 238 16.94 9.66 -22.39
C ARG A 238 18.17 9.89 -21.52
N GLY A 239 18.66 8.88 -20.79
CA GLY A 239 19.78 9.02 -19.87
C GLY A 239 19.48 9.96 -18.68
N LYS A 240 18.19 10.17 -18.39
CA LYS A 240 17.68 11.03 -17.31
C LYS A 240 17.32 10.21 -16.09
N LEU A 241 16.93 10.87 -15.00
CA LEU A 241 16.53 10.22 -13.76
C LEU A 241 15.02 10.17 -13.59
N ALA A 242 14.53 9.15 -12.90
CA ALA A 242 13.13 9.07 -12.48
C ALA A 242 13.01 8.41 -11.11
N VAL A 243 12.00 8.84 -10.36
CA VAL A 243 11.61 8.25 -9.08
C VAL A 243 10.73 7.04 -9.37
N ALA A 244 11.18 5.84 -9.03
CA ALA A 244 10.35 4.66 -9.10
C ALA A 244 9.22 4.74 -8.06
N TYR A 245 8.02 4.36 -8.45
CA TYR A 245 6.86 4.43 -7.59
C TYR A 245 6.14 3.11 -7.49
N HIS A 246 5.57 2.85 -6.31
CA HIS A 246 4.95 1.61 -5.90
C HIS A 246 5.95 0.47 -5.66
N SER A 247 6.85 0.24 -6.61
CA SER A 247 7.85 -0.85 -6.60
C SER A 247 9.25 -0.32 -6.91
N ASP A 248 10.27 -1.09 -6.54
CA ASP A 248 11.63 -0.95 -7.10
C ASP A 248 11.60 -1.32 -8.58
N MET A 249 12.18 -0.48 -9.45
CA MET A 249 12.19 -0.65 -10.89
C MET A 249 13.60 -0.68 -11.48
N ARG A 250 14.64 -0.99 -10.66
CA ARG A 250 16.03 -1.10 -11.14
C ARG A 250 16.22 -2.20 -12.18
N GLN A 251 15.38 -3.23 -12.18
CA GLN A 251 15.40 -4.24 -13.25
C GLN A 251 14.90 -3.67 -14.59
N THR A 252 13.95 -2.74 -14.53
CA THR A 252 13.37 -2.10 -15.72
C THR A 252 14.23 -0.94 -16.24
N ALA A 253 14.81 -0.16 -15.32
CA ALA A 253 15.55 1.06 -15.63
C ALA A 253 16.76 1.21 -14.70
N PRO A 254 17.81 0.38 -14.89
CA PRO A 254 18.93 0.25 -13.96
C PRO A 254 19.71 1.55 -13.76
N ASP A 255 19.84 2.40 -14.79
CA ASP A 255 20.61 3.65 -14.75
C ASP A 255 19.74 4.89 -14.54
N ALA A 256 18.42 4.78 -14.66
CA ALA A 256 17.50 5.90 -14.55
C ALA A 256 16.86 6.02 -13.17
N GLN A 257 16.82 4.96 -12.38
CA GLN A 257 16.21 5.05 -11.06
C GLN A 257 16.99 6.01 -10.15
N LEU A 258 16.31 7.05 -9.66
CA LEU A 258 16.83 7.90 -8.61
C LEU A 258 16.75 7.17 -7.26
N LEU A 259 15.58 6.78 -6.89
CA LEU A 259 15.23 5.94 -5.74
C LEU A 259 13.83 5.37 -5.95
N ALA A 260 13.39 4.46 -5.10
CA ALA A 260 12.01 3.97 -5.09
C ALA A 260 11.26 4.47 -3.85
N VAL A 261 10.02 4.90 -4.06
CA VAL A 261 9.00 5.08 -3.02
C VAL A 261 8.05 3.90 -3.12
N THR A 262 8.16 2.98 -2.18
CA THR A 262 7.39 1.73 -2.17
C THR A 262 6.38 1.72 -1.03
N HIS A 263 5.32 0.93 -1.17
CA HIS A 263 4.34 0.71 -0.13
C HIS A 263 4.23 -0.77 0.23
N GLN A 264 3.92 -1.05 1.49
CA GLN A 264 3.99 -2.38 2.08
C GLN A 264 2.60 -2.82 2.57
N TRP A 265 1.99 -3.78 1.88
CA TRP A 265 0.65 -4.26 2.20
C TRP A 265 0.60 -5.67 2.80
N ALA A 266 1.73 -6.39 2.80
CA ALA A 266 1.80 -7.79 3.18
C ALA A 266 1.30 -8.04 4.62
N ASP A 267 1.77 -7.24 5.57
CA ASP A 267 1.39 -7.38 6.97
C ASP A 267 -0.08 -6.99 7.18
N TYR A 268 -0.52 -5.90 6.57
CA TYR A 268 -1.92 -5.47 6.64
C TYR A 268 -2.85 -6.55 6.09
N TYR A 269 -2.62 -7.06 4.89
CA TYR A 269 -3.46 -8.09 4.27
C TYR A 269 -3.48 -9.36 5.11
N THR A 270 -2.31 -9.79 5.59
CA THR A 270 -2.20 -10.97 6.47
C THR A 270 -2.98 -10.80 7.77
N GLN A 271 -2.88 -9.63 8.42
CA GLN A 271 -3.60 -9.33 9.66
C GLN A 271 -5.12 -9.29 9.42
N ARG A 272 -5.60 -8.68 8.33
CA ARG A 272 -7.02 -8.61 8.01
C ARG A 272 -7.61 -10.01 7.75
N ALA A 273 -6.91 -10.85 6.98
CA ALA A 273 -7.34 -12.23 6.76
C ALA A 273 -7.32 -13.05 8.05
N ARG A 274 -6.30 -12.86 8.91
CA ARG A 274 -6.25 -13.50 10.23
C ARG A 274 -7.41 -13.09 11.12
N ALA A 275 -7.77 -11.82 11.11
CA ALA A 275 -8.91 -11.30 11.88
C ALA A 275 -10.24 -11.94 11.42
N VAL A 276 -10.43 -12.16 10.12
CA VAL A 276 -11.61 -12.91 9.63
C VAL A 276 -11.59 -14.35 10.10
N LEU A 277 -10.45 -15.04 10.03
CA LEU A 277 -10.29 -16.42 10.50
C LEU A 277 -10.57 -16.58 12.02
N GLN A 278 -10.30 -15.55 12.80
CA GLN A 278 -10.48 -15.52 14.25
C GLN A 278 -11.88 -15.01 14.67
N GLY A 279 -12.64 -14.45 13.74
CA GLY A 279 -13.97 -13.89 14.01
C GLY A 279 -13.94 -12.51 14.68
N ASP A 280 -12.78 -11.86 14.75
CA ASP A 280 -12.57 -10.56 15.39
C ASP A 280 -12.39 -9.39 14.41
N TRP A 281 -12.63 -9.63 13.10
CA TRP A 281 -12.57 -8.58 12.10
C TRP A 281 -13.56 -7.44 12.43
N LYS A 282 -13.04 -6.22 12.37
CA LYS A 282 -13.84 -5.00 12.57
C LYS A 282 -13.58 -4.03 11.42
N SER A 283 -14.65 -3.32 11.05
CA SER A 283 -14.52 -2.16 10.17
C SER A 283 -13.71 -1.06 10.86
N GLY A 284 -13.04 -0.24 10.06
CA GLY A 284 -12.24 0.86 10.56
C GLY A 284 -11.50 1.56 9.43
N GLN A 285 -10.70 2.55 9.81
CA GLN A 285 -9.84 3.31 8.90
C GLN A 285 -8.40 3.18 9.35
N LEU A 286 -7.51 2.90 8.40
CA LEU A 286 -6.07 2.94 8.58
C LEU A 286 -5.46 3.91 7.58
N TRP A 287 -4.61 4.82 8.05
CA TRP A 287 -3.81 5.70 7.22
C TRP A 287 -2.40 5.74 7.80
N GLY A 288 -1.58 4.78 7.39
CA GLY A 288 -0.22 4.60 7.89
C GLY A 288 0.84 5.19 6.96
N GLY A 289 1.97 5.56 7.51
CA GLY A 289 3.08 6.15 6.79
C GLY A 289 4.39 5.39 6.97
N ILE A 290 5.49 6.13 6.97
CA ILE A 290 6.84 5.59 7.19
C ILE A 290 6.97 5.04 8.61
N GLN A 291 6.39 5.70 9.59
CA GLN A 291 6.41 5.25 10.98
C GLN A 291 5.76 3.87 11.15
N GLU A 292 4.64 3.62 10.49
CA GLU A 292 3.91 2.35 10.53
C GLU A 292 4.49 1.30 9.57
N GLY A 293 5.57 1.62 8.85
CA GLY A 293 6.20 0.73 7.88
C GLY A 293 5.39 0.53 6.60
N MET A 294 4.33 1.31 6.37
CA MET A 294 3.49 1.20 5.16
C MET A 294 4.11 1.90 3.95
N VAL A 295 4.99 2.87 4.16
CA VAL A 295 5.75 3.55 3.11
C VAL A 295 7.25 3.44 3.39
N ARG A 296 8.03 3.14 2.37
CA ARG A 296 9.49 3.06 2.45
C ARG A 296 10.12 3.80 1.29
N VAL A 297 11.25 4.48 1.58
CA VAL A 297 12.12 5.08 0.57
C VAL A 297 13.48 4.39 0.62
N GLY A 298 13.99 4.05 -0.55
CA GLY A 298 15.28 3.34 -0.68
C GLY A 298 15.55 2.93 -2.11
N ASP A 299 16.23 1.81 -2.26
CA ASP A 299 16.53 1.21 -3.57
C ASP A 299 17.11 2.24 -4.55
N PHE A 300 18.11 2.99 -4.05
CA PHE A 300 18.78 4.03 -4.82
C PHE A 300 19.47 3.47 -6.07
N GLY A 301 19.37 4.21 -7.16
CA GLY A 301 20.09 3.88 -8.38
C GLY A 301 21.58 4.19 -8.30
N PRO A 302 22.38 3.64 -9.24
CA PRO A 302 23.85 3.71 -9.19
C PRO A 302 24.42 5.13 -9.36
N LYS A 303 23.67 6.05 -9.97
CA LYS A 303 24.08 7.44 -10.17
C LYS A 303 23.90 8.32 -8.93
N VAL A 304 23.24 7.83 -7.87
CA VAL A 304 22.94 8.63 -6.69
C VAL A 304 24.14 8.62 -5.72
N PRO A 305 24.77 9.77 -5.45
CA PRO A 305 25.91 9.84 -4.53
C PRO A 305 25.54 9.36 -3.12
N GLN A 306 26.49 8.73 -2.45
CA GLN A 306 26.29 8.23 -1.09
C GLN A 306 25.86 9.32 -0.09
N ALA A 307 26.33 10.56 -0.29
CA ALA A 307 25.94 11.70 0.54
C ALA A 307 24.42 11.98 0.42
N VAL A 308 23.86 11.93 -0.79
CA VAL A 308 22.43 12.12 -1.02
C VAL A 308 21.63 10.97 -0.42
N GLN A 309 22.09 9.72 -0.60
CA GLN A 309 21.45 8.56 0.01
C GLN A 309 21.38 8.69 1.54
N LYS A 310 22.51 9.06 2.20
CA LYS A 310 22.56 9.27 3.65
C LYS A 310 21.63 10.40 4.10
N GLU A 311 21.56 11.53 3.37
CA GLU A 311 20.66 12.64 3.68
C GLU A 311 19.21 12.16 3.63
N VAL A 312 18.78 11.50 2.55
CA VAL A 312 17.40 11.01 2.38
C VAL A 312 17.03 10.03 3.49
N LEU A 313 17.90 9.08 3.81
CA LEU A 313 17.65 8.09 4.87
C LEU A 313 17.60 8.74 6.26
N ALA A 314 18.42 9.76 6.55
CA ALA A 314 18.33 10.52 7.79
C ALA A 314 16.98 11.27 7.87
N ARG A 315 16.54 11.91 6.79
CA ARG A 315 15.23 12.56 6.72
C ARG A 315 14.07 11.58 6.85
N GLN A 316 14.22 10.37 6.32
CA GLN A 316 13.22 9.30 6.54
C GLN A 316 13.08 8.96 8.02
N GLN A 317 14.18 8.89 8.76
CA GLN A 317 14.15 8.71 10.22
C GLN A 317 13.50 9.90 10.95
N ASP A 318 13.71 11.13 10.46
CA ASP A 318 13.06 12.31 11.01
C ASP A 318 11.54 12.29 10.78
N VAL A 319 11.08 11.83 9.60
CA VAL A 319 9.64 11.62 9.32
C VAL A 319 9.07 10.53 10.23
N ALA A 320 9.73 9.37 10.31
CA ALA A 320 9.29 8.27 11.17
C ALA A 320 9.16 8.68 12.65
N ALA A 321 10.04 9.55 13.12
CA ALA A 321 10.03 10.08 14.48
C ALA A 321 9.11 11.32 14.68
N GLY A 322 8.39 11.75 13.64
CA GLY A 322 7.51 12.94 13.68
C GLY A 322 8.24 14.28 13.78
N ARG A 323 9.58 14.31 13.70
CA ARG A 323 10.39 15.54 13.73
C ARG A 323 10.29 16.34 12.43
N LEU A 324 10.12 15.66 11.30
CA LEU A 324 9.90 16.27 10.00
C LEU A 324 8.50 15.95 9.50
N LYS A 325 7.73 17.00 9.22
CA LYS A 325 6.39 16.90 8.64
C LYS A 325 6.42 17.52 7.25
N PRO A 326 6.16 16.76 6.17
CA PRO A 326 6.19 17.27 4.79
C PRO A 326 5.33 18.52 4.55
N PHE A 327 4.17 18.60 5.21
CA PHE A 327 3.25 19.74 5.13
C PHE A 327 3.34 20.63 6.37
N ALA A 328 4.56 21.08 6.67
CA ALA A 328 4.81 22.10 7.68
C ALA A 328 5.52 23.32 7.04
N ALA A 329 5.15 24.51 7.48
CA ALA A 329 5.79 25.76 7.12
C ALA A 329 6.80 26.18 8.18
N GLY A 330 7.97 26.64 7.73
CA GLY A 330 8.97 27.28 8.58
C GLY A 330 8.61 28.72 8.94
N ALA A 331 9.58 29.62 8.93
CA ALA A 331 9.38 31.04 9.19
C ALA A 331 8.50 31.73 8.13
N GLN A 332 8.49 31.21 6.90
CA GLN A 332 7.64 31.72 5.81
C GLN A 332 6.44 30.78 5.60
N PRO A 333 5.27 31.33 5.23
CA PRO A 333 4.11 30.50 4.90
C PRO A 333 4.34 29.75 3.58
N VAL A 334 3.69 28.60 3.43
CA VAL A 334 3.57 27.93 2.13
C VAL A 334 2.36 28.52 1.39
N ARG A 335 2.56 28.85 0.13
CA ARG A 335 1.52 29.36 -0.76
C ARG A 335 1.19 28.32 -1.82
N ASP A 336 -0.03 28.38 -2.34
CA ASP A 336 -0.38 27.68 -3.56
C ASP A 336 0.18 28.41 -4.81
N ASN A 337 0.02 27.79 -5.96
CA ASN A 337 0.51 28.34 -7.24
C ASN A 337 -0.28 29.57 -7.73
N THR A 338 -1.36 29.96 -7.04
CA THR A 338 -2.09 31.23 -7.24
C THR A 338 -1.64 32.32 -6.27
N GLY A 339 -0.76 32.02 -5.32
CA GLY A 339 -0.24 32.95 -4.32
C GLY A 339 -0.99 32.95 -2.99
N ARG A 340 -2.09 32.19 -2.84
CA ARG A 340 -2.86 32.10 -1.60
C ARG A 340 -2.07 31.31 -0.55
N VAL A 341 -2.09 31.75 0.71
CA VAL A 341 -1.49 31.00 1.82
C VAL A 341 -2.30 29.75 2.11
N VAL A 342 -1.65 28.57 2.03
CA VAL A 342 -2.26 27.26 2.29
C VAL A 342 -1.70 26.61 3.56
N ILE A 343 -0.49 27.00 4.01
CA ILE A 343 0.04 26.64 5.33
C ILE A 343 0.59 27.92 5.95
N ALA A 344 0.05 28.32 7.08
CA ALA A 344 0.53 29.50 7.78
C ALA A 344 1.96 29.30 8.29
N ALA A 345 2.73 30.40 8.43
CA ALA A 345 4.08 30.35 8.96
C ALA A 345 4.09 29.64 10.33
N ARG A 346 5.11 28.81 10.55
CA ARG A 346 5.33 28.03 11.78
C ARG A 346 4.16 27.10 12.15
N SER A 347 3.39 26.65 11.16
CA SER A 347 2.29 25.69 11.34
C SER A 347 2.45 24.46 10.44
N ALA A 348 1.64 23.44 10.71
CA ALA A 348 1.53 22.26 9.89
C ALA A 348 0.07 21.94 9.61
N LEU A 349 -0.20 21.27 8.48
CA LEU A 349 -1.54 20.79 8.18
C LEU A 349 -1.93 19.65 9.12
N SER A 350 -3.20 19.62 9.51
CA SER A 350 -3.83 18.47 10.13
C SER A 350 -4.10 17.36 9.10
N ASP A 351 -4.33 16.12 9.58
CA ASP A 351 -4.70 15.00 8.72
C ASP A 351 -5.93 15.31 7.87
N ALA A 352 -6.95 15.94 8.45
CA ALA A 352 -8.16 16.34 7.71
C ALA A 352 -7.86 17.31 6.58
N GLN A 353 -6.97 18.28 6.79
CA GLN A 353 -6.55 19.22 5.74
C GLN A 353 -5.73 18.54 4.65
N ILE A 354 -4.87 17.58 5.02
CA ILE A 354 -4.10 16.81 4.04
C ILE A 354 -5.04 15.93 3.21
N LEU A 355 -5.97 15.21 3.84
CA LEU A 355 -6.94 14.36 3.16
C LEU A 355 -7.90 15.13 2.26
N GLY A 356 -8.19 16.41 2.58
CA GLY A 356 -9.03 17.29 1.78
C GLY A 356 -8.26 18.19 0.79
N MET A 357 -6.98 17.89 0.49
CA MET A 357 -6.13 18.74 -0.34
C MET A 357 -6.69 18.90 -1.76
N ASN A 358 -6.82 20.15 -2.22
CA ASN A 358 -7.43 20.51 -3.50
C ASN A 358 -6.70 21.66 -4.22
N TYR A 359 -5.40 21.79 -4.01
CA TYR A 359 -4.55 22.83 -4.59
C TYR A 359 -3.18 22.28 -4.98
N LEU A 360 -2.44 23.04 -5.78
CA LEU A 360 -1.03 22.83 -6.08
C LEU A 360 -0.20 23.90 -5.38
N VAL A 361 0.92 23.54 -4.76
CA VAL A 361 1.80 24.51 -4.08
C VAL A 361 2.61 25.35 -5.08
N GLN A 362 3.08 26.49 -4.64
CA GLN A 362 4.02 27.34 -5.38
C GLN A 362 5.23 26.56 -5.86
N GLY A 363 5.62 26.75 -7.12
CA GLY A 363 6.67 25.99 -7.80
C GLY A 363 6.13 24.80 -8.60
N VAL A 364 4.85 24.45 -8.44
CA VAL A 364 4.19 23.48 -9.33
C VAL A 364 3.54 24.25 -10.49
N GLN A 365 3.94 23.90 -11.71
CA GLN A 365 3.36 24.42 -12.96
C GLN A 365 2.30 23.46 -13.48
N GLY A 366 1.10 23.99 -13.71
CA GLY A 366 -0.07 23.26 -14.18
C GLY A 366 -1.33 23.78 -13.50
N SER A 367 -2.47 23.42 -14.06
CA SER A 367 -3.80 23.67 -13.49
C SER A 367 -4.44 22.36 -13.07
N LEU A 368 -5.37 22.42 -12.14
CA LEU A 368 -6.22 21.28 -11.84
C LEU A 368 -7.21 21.08 -13.00
N PRO A 369 -7.32 19.86 -13.57
CA PRO A 369 -8.36 19.57 -14.55
C PRO A 369 -9.74 19.86 -13.97
N GLY A 370 -10.54 20.64 -14.71
CA GLY A 370 -11.90 21.06 -14.28
C GLY A 370 -11.98 22.33 -13.42
N ALA A 371 -10.87 22.97 -13.09
CA ALA A 371 -10.87 24.32 -12.51
C ALA A 371 -10.93 25.35 -13.66
N GLN A 372 -12.13 25.70 -14.10
CA GLN A 372 -12.43 26.88 -14.93
C GLN A 372 -13.30 27.84 -14.14
#